data_e3cf7e6cd6641be7c5fc842c313781a0
#
_entry.id   e3cf7e6cd6641be7c5fc842c313781a0
#
_cell.length_a   1.000
_cell.length_b   1.000
_cell.length_c   1.000
_cell.angle_alpha   90.00
_cell.angle_beta   90.00
_cell.angle_gamma   90.00
#
_symmetry.space_group_name_H-M   'P 1'
#
loop_
_entity.id
_entity.type
_entity.pdbx_description
1 polymer ?
#
loop_
_entity_poly.entity_id
_entity_poly.type
_entity_poly.pdbx_seq_one_letter_code
_entity_poly.pdbx_strand_id
1 'polypeptide(L)'
;HFNGYWRDVGTIDSLWEANMEVLDPENSGIDIFDEKWKIYSRNPVLPAQKIGPRAVVQDSLITEGCQIYGRVEHSVLSAGVVVEEGATVKDAVLMDGVVVKAGAVVKRCILAENVVVGAGAKVGGDGPIAHVGTGLTIGAGATVKEGAKVFDSVKEGEEVC
;
A
#
# COMPACT_ATOMS: atom_id res chain seq x y z
N HIS A 1 -12.38 -32.15 -2.65
CA HIS A 1 -12.47 -30.83 -3.31
C HIS A 1 -12.63 -29.77 -2.25
N PHE A 2 -11.74 -28.76 -2.25
CA PHE A 2 -11.86 -27.58 -1.39
C PHE A 2 -12.76 -26.56 -2.10
N ASN A 3 -13.80 -26.08 -1.41
CA ASN A 3 -14.79 -25.14 -1.96
C ASN A 3 -14.72 -23.75 -1.30
N GLY A 4 -13.66 -23.48 -0.53
CA GLY A 4 -13.43 -22.19 0.11
C GLY A 4 -12.55 -21.24 -0.72
N TYR A 5 -12.28 -20.06 -0.18
CA TYR A 5 -11.34 -19.13 -0.78
C TYR A 5 -9.92 -19.71 -0.84
N TRP A 6 -9.31 -19.67 -2.00
CA TRP A 6 -7.91 -20.05 -2.22
C TRP A 6 -7.28 -19.15 -3.29
N ARG A 7 -6.10 -18.63 -3.03
CA ARG A 7 -5.37 -17.78 -3.95
C ARG A 7 -3.89 -18.15 -3.95
N ASP A 8 -3.31 -18.33 -5.12
CA ASP A 8 -1.86 -18.43 -5.30
C ASP A 8 -1.27 -17.02 -5.42
N VAL A 9 -0.35 -16.66 -4.52
CA VAL A 9 0.30 -15.35 -4.47
C VAL A 9 1.75 -15.38 -4.93
N GLY A 10 2.09 -16.30 -5.83
CA GLY A 10 3.45 -16.49 -6.35
C GLY A 10 3.96 -15.39 -7.28
N THR A 11 3.16 -14.40 -7.64
CA THR A 11 3.56 -13.26 -8.48
C THR A 11 3.18 -11.93 -7.83
N ILE A 12 3.79 -10.82 -8.29
CA ILE A 12 3.46 -9.47 -7.83
C ILE A 12 1.98 -9.16 -8.10
N ASP A 13 1.49 -9.52 -9.28
CA ASP A 13 0.10 -9.29 -9.66
C ASP A 13 -0.86 -10.05 -8.76
N SER A 14 -0.62 -11.34 -8.55
CA SER A 14 -1.48 -12.18 -7.69
C SER A 14 -1.43 -11.76 -6.22
N LEU A 15 -0.29 -11.26 -5.73
CA LEU A 15 -0.18 -10.70 -4.38
C LEU A 15 -1.00 -9.40 -4.26
N TRP A 16 -0.92 -8.53 -5.25
CA TRP A 16 -1.71 -7.30 -5.29
C TRP A 16 -3.21 -7.62 -5.35
N GLU A 17 -3.62 -8.51 -6.25
CA GLU A 17 -5.02 -8.94 -6.39
C GLU A 17 -5.57 -9.53 -5.10
N ALA A 18 -4.83 -10.44 -4.45
CA ALA A 18 -5.25 -11.03 -3.18
C ALA A 18 -5.46 -10.00 -2.07
N ASN A 19 -4.66 -8.92 -2.05
CA ASN A 19 -4.85 -7.81 -1.12
C ASN A 19 -6.08 -6.95 -1.48
N MET A 20 -6.34 -6.71 -2.76
CA MET A 20 -7.54 -5.97 -3.19
C MET A 20 -8.82 -6.77 -2.94
N GLU A 21 -8.79 -8.10 -3.08
CA GLU A 21 -9.93 -8.98 -2.80
C GLU A 21 -10.41 -8.89 -1.34
N VAL A 22 -9.53 -8.56 -0.40
CA VAL A 22 -9.91 -8.37 1.02
C VAL A 22 -10.79 -7.13 1.22
N LEU A 23 -10.76 -6.18 0.29
CA LEU A 23 -11.62 -4.99 0.32
C LEU A 23 -13.05 -5.27 -0.15
N ASP A 24 -13.27 -6.39 -0.84
CA ASP A 24 -14.57 -6.78 -1.39
C ASP A 24 -14.96 -8.20 -0.92
N PRO A 25 -15.31 -8.38 0.35
CA PRO A 25 -15.65 -9.69 0.91
C PRO A 25 -16.91 -10.33 0.29
N GLU A 26 -17.83 -9.52 -0.24
CA GLU A 26 -19.06 -10.03 -0.85
C GLU A 26 -18.79 -10.81 -2.14
N ASN A 27 -17.82 -10.37 -2.94
CA ASN A 27 -17.49 -11.01 -4.21
C ASN A 27 -16.28 -11.96 -4.10
N SER A 28 -15.32 -11.67 -3.24
CA SER A 28 -14.13 -12.51 -3.08
C SER A 28 -14.35 -13.78 -2.28
N GLY A 29 -15.30 -13.74 -1.33
CA GLY A 29 -15.56 -14.85 -0.42
C GLY A 29 -14.56 -14.98 0.73
N ILE A 30 -13.71 -13.96 0.96
CA ILE A 30 -12.87 -13.85 2.15
C ILE A 30 -13.32 -12.65 3.00
N ASP A 31 -13.73 -12.91 4.24
CA ASP A 31 -14.07 -11.89 5.22
C ASP A 31 -13.11 -11.96 6.40
N ILE A 32 -12.20 -11.00 6.51
CA ILE A 32 -11.23 -10.91 7.61
C ILE A 32 -11.88 -10.51 8.94
N PHE A 33 -13.14 -10.03 8.92
CA PHE A 33 -13.92 -9.68 10.10
C PHE A 33 -14.83 -10.82 10.58
N ASP A 34 -14.79 -12.01 9.94
CA ASP A 34 -15.57 -13.17 10.38
C ASP A 34 -15.15 -13.60 11.80
N GLU A 35 -16.03 -13.39 12.77
CA GLU A 35 -15.78 -13.78 14.17
C GLU A 35 -15.69 -15.30 14.38
N LYS A 36 -16.25 -16.08 13.46
CA LYS A 36 -16.23 -17.56 13.54
C LYS A 36 -14.93 -18.14 12.99
N TRP A 37 -14.28 -17.44 12.08
CA TRP A 37 -13.00 -17.84 11.51
C TRP A 37 -12.01 -16.69 11.55
N LYS A 38 -11.47 -16.44 12.74
CA LYS A 38 -10.52 -15.36 12.96
C LYS A 38 -9.18 -15.65 12.29
N ILE A 39 -8.76 -14.73 11.44
CA ILE A 39 -7.44 -14.75 10.81
C ILE A 39 -6.51 -13.89 11.66
N TYR A 40 -5.46 -14.50 12.21
CA TYR A 40 -4.46 -13.81 13.03
C TYR A 40 -3.20 -13.58 12.22
N SER A 41 -2.64 -12.38 12.32
CA SER A 41 -1.34 -12.04 11.79
C SER A 41 -0.41 -11.56 12.92
N ARG A 42 0.84 -11.24 12.57
CA ARG A 42 1.76 -10.61 13.50
C ARG A 42 1.24 -9.22 13.87
N ASN A 43 0.99 -9.00 15.17
CA ASN A 43 0.60 -7.69 15.69
C ASN A 43 1.81 -7.02 16.36
N PRO A 44 2.33 -5.89 15.82
CA PRO A 44 3.48 -5.18 16.37
C PRO A 44 3.15 -4.37 17.64
N VAL A 45 1.89 -4.39 18.11
CA VAL A 45 1.43 -3.62 19.28
C VAL A 45 1.74 -2.12 19.12
N LEU A 46 1.10 -1.50 18.15
CA LEU A 46 1.19 -0.06 17.88
C LEU A 46 -0.04 0.68 18.44
N PRO A 47 0.03 2.01 18.60
CA PRO A 47 -1.14 2.80 18.97
C PRO A 47 -2.22 2.72 17.89
N ALA A 48 -3.44 3.12 18.23
CA ALA A 48 -4.54 3.23 17.27
C ALA A 48 -4.14 4.12 16.08
N GLN A 49 -4.71 3.84 14.91
CA GLN A 49 -4.50 4.67 13.73
C GLN A 49 -5.02 6.11 13.95
N LYS A 50 -4.35 7.09 13.37
CA LYS A 50 -4.74 8.49 13.41
C LYS A 50 -5.11 8.99 12.02
N ILE A 51 -6.34 9.45 11.86
CA ILE A 51 -6.82 10.10 10.64
C ILE A 51 -6.83 11.61 10.88
N GLY A 52 -6.08 12.34 10.08
CA GLY A 52 -5.99 13.80 10.18
C GLY A 52 -7.28 14.52 9.76
N PRO A 53 -7.48 15.77 10.18
CA PRO A 53 -8.77 16.48 9.97
C PRO A 53 -9.09 16.80 8.51
N ARG A 54 -8.09 16.76 7.62
CA ARG A 54 -8.25 16.98 6.17
C ARG A 54 -7.96 15.73 5.35
N ALA A 55 -7.70 14.61 6.01
CA ALA A 55 -7.49 13.34 5.33
C ALA A 55 -8.77 12.84 4.69
N VAL A 56 -8.65 12.17 3.56
CA VAL A 56 -9.74 11.48 2.89
C VAL A 56 -9.38 10.00 2.83
N VAL A 57 -10.22 9.16 3.43
CA VAL A 57 -10.05 7.71 3.39
C VAL A 57 -11.33 7.11 2.82
N GLN A 58 -11.18 6.30 1.78
CA GLN A 58 -12.31 5.66 1.13
C GLN A 58 -11.95 4.24 0.73
N ASP A 59 -12.85 3.28 1.01
CA ASP A 59 -12.74 1.88 0.59
C ASP A 59 -11.33 1.29 0.82
N SER A 60 -10.86 1.32 2.07
CA SER A 60 -9.46 0.96 2.37
C SER A 60 -9.35 0.27 3.73
N LEU A 61 -8.42 -0.66 3.84
CA LEU A 61 -8.01 -1.25 5.10
C LEU A 61 -6.80 -0.50 5.66
N ILE A 62 -6.91 -0.06 6.92
CA ILE A 62 -5.85 0.67 7.61
C ILE A 62 -5.65 0.03 8.98
N THR A 63 -4.45 -0.47 9.22
CA THR A 63 -4.11 -1.15 10.47
C THR A 63 -3.57 -0.19 11.53
N GLU A 64 -3.23 -0.70 12.70
CA GLU A 64 -2.75 0.09 13.84
C GLU A 64 -1.46 0.84 13.53
N GLY A 65 -1.24 1.94 14.24
CA GLY A 65 -0.06 2.80 14.11
C GLY A 65 -0.03 3.68 12.89
N CYS A 66 -0.97 3.52 11.94
CA CYS A 66 -1.01 4.36 10.74
C CYS A 66 -1.33 5.82 11.07
N GLN A 67 -0.72 6.75 10.33
CA GLN A 67 -0.98 8.17 10.42
C GLN A 67 -1.32 8.72 9.03
N ILE A 68 -2.58 9.04 8.81
CA ILE A 68 -3.09 9.45 7.49
C ILE A 68 -3.45 10.94 7.53
N TYR A 69 -2.75 11.75 6.77
CA TYR A 69 -3.01 13.18 6.59
C TYR A 69 -3.36 13.54 5.14
N GLY A 70 -3.10 12.62 4.20
CA GLY A 70 -3.40 12.75 2.78
C GLY A 70 -4.67 12.01 2.35
N ARG A 71 -4.72 11.62 1.09
CA ARG A 71 -5.83 10.86 0.49
C ARG A 71 -5.42 9.39 0.33
N VAL A 72 -6.29 8.47 0.76
CA VAL A 72 -6.14 7.03 0.60
C VAL A 72 -7.44 6.47 0.03
N GLU A 73 -7.36 5.82 -1.13
CA GLU A 73 -8.50 5.24 -1.84
C GLU A 73 -8.18 3.80 -2.26
N HIS A 74 -9.13 2.88 -2.04
CA HIS A 74 -9.08 1.49 -2.48
C HIS A 74 -7.68 0.86 -2.27
N SER A 75 -7.20 0.88 -1.03
CA SER A 75 -5.82 0.51 -0.69
C SER A 75 -5.74 -0.25 0.63
N VAL A 76 -4.70 -1.07 0.76
CA VAL A 76 -4.41 -1.82 1.97
C VAL A 76 -3.12 -1.28 2.59
N LEU A 77 -3.21 -0.76 3.82
CA LEU A 77 -2.10 -0.19 4.57
C LEU A 77 -1.81 -1.03 5.81
N SER A 78 -0.62 -1.61 5.82
CA SER A 78 -0.11 -2.37 6.97
C SER A 78 0.34 -1.45 8.11
N ALA A 79 0.87 -2.02 9.17
CA ALA A 79 1.14 -1.33 10.43
C ALA A 79 2.14 -0.16 10.29
N GLY A 80 1.83 0.94 10.94
CA GLY A 80 2.73 2.09 11.06
C GLY A 80 2.95 2.90 9.78
N VAL A 81 2.12 2.72 8.75
CA VAL A 81 2.20 3.51 7.52
C VAL A 81 1.89 4.98 7.77
N VAL A 82 2.67 5.87 7.17
CA VAL A 82 2.47 7.33 7.23
C VAL A 82 2.18 7.88 5.84
N VAL A 83 1.04 8.57 5.69
CA VAL A 83 0.68 9.29 4.47
C VAL A 83 0.58 10.78 4.82
N GLU A 84 1.55 11.56 4.37
CA GLU A 84 1.64 12.98 4.68
C GLU A 84 0.62 13.83 3.91
N GLU A 85 0.49 15.08 4.32
CA GLU A 85 -0.46 16.03 3.75
C GLU A 85 -0.23 16.25 2.25
N GLY A 86 -1.32 16.25 1.46
CA GLY A 86 -1.26 16.39 0.01
C GLY A 86 -0.80 15.15 -0.75
N ALA A 87 -0.33 14.11 -0.05
CA ALA A 87 -0.05 12.82 -0.69
C ALA A 87 -1.33 12.08 -1.09
N THR A 88 -1.23 11.29 -2.15
CA THR A 88 -2.33 10.44 -2.65
C THR A 88 -1.85 9.01 -2.79
N VAL A 89 -2.61 8.09 -2.20
CA VAL A 89 -2.41 6.63 -2.31
C VAL A 89 -3.69 6.05 -2.90
N LYS A 90 -3.57 5.32 -3.99
CA LYS A 90 -4.72 4.72 -4.67
C LYS A 90 -4.39 3.35 -5.26
N ASP A 91 -5.32 2.40 -5.13
CA ASP A 91 -5.16 1.04 -5.66
C ASP A 91 -3.82 0.39 -5.26
N ALA A 92 -3.36 0.61 -4.03
CA ALA A 92 -2.01 0.27 -3.60
C ALA A 92 -1.98 -0.60 -2.34
N VAL A 93 -0.91 -1.40 -2.25
CA VAL A 93 -0.58 -2.19 -1.05
C VAL A 93 0.69 -1.60 -0.44
N LEU A 94 0.59 -1.06 0.76
CA LEU A 94 1.70 -0.49 1.51
C LEU A 94 1.99 -1.38 2.72
N MET A 95 3.18 -1.98 2.74
CA MET A 95 3.62 -2.84 3.84
C MET A 95 4.08 -2.03 5.05
N ASP A 96 4.50 -2.71 6.12
CA ASP A 96 4.79 -2.09 7.42
C ASP A 96 5.79 -0.93 7.31
N GLY A 97 5.48 0.18 7.99
CA GLY A 97 6.39 1.31 8.14
C GLY A 97 6.65 2.14 6.88
N VAL A 98 5.88 1.95 5.82
CA VAL A 98 6.00 2.78 4.60
C VAL A 98 5.65 4.22 4.91
N VAL A 99 6.46 5.15 4.37
CA VAL A 99 6.24 6.61 4.49
C VAL A 99 6.03 7.21 3.11
N VAL A 100 4.87 7.81 2.89
CA VAL A 100 4.55 8.57 1.67
C VAL A 100 4.56 10.05 2.02
N LYS A 101 5.59 10.78 1.57
CA LYS A 101 5.80 12.19 1.91
C LYS A 101 4.89 13.13 1.14
N ALA A 102 4.85 14.38 1.62
CA ALA A 102 3.95 15.41 1.14
C ALA A 102 3.90 15.54 -0.39
N GLY A 103 2.70 15.56 -0.95
CA GLY A 103 2.47 15.74 -2.39
C GLY A 103 2.87 14.55 -3.27
N ALA A 104 3.38 13.47 -2.71
CA ALA A 104 3.69 12.26 -3.50
C ALA A 104 2.42 11.56 -3.99
N VAL A 105 2.52 10.89 -5.13
CA VAL A 105 1.42 10.11 -5.73
C VAL A 105 1.86 8.65 -5.86
N VAL A 106 1.15 7.78 -5.20
CA VAL A 106 1.36 6.33 -5.19
C VAL A 106 0.11 5.68 -5.77
N LYS A 107 0.25 4.98 -6.89
CA LYS A 107 -0.90 4.42 -7.60
C LYS A 107 -0.58 3.03 -8.15
N ARG A 108 -1.50 2.09 -7.94
CA ARG A 108 -1.44 0.72 -8.47
C ARG A 108 -0.06 0.09 -8.34
N CYS A 109 0.38 -0.07 -7.09
CA CYS A 109 1.69 -0.61 -6.78
C CYS A 109 1.71 -1.38 -5.45
N ILE A 110 2.82 -2.07 -5.22
CA ILE A 110 3.19 -2.65 -3.93
C ILE A 110 4.45 -1.96 -3.45
N LEU A 111 4.38 -1.34 -2.26
CA LEU A 111 5.54 -0.83 -1.55
C LEU A 111 5.88 -1.78 -0.40
N ALA A 112 7.05 -2.40 -0.45
CA ALA A 112 7.51 -3.31 0.61
C ALA A 112 7.86 -2.54 1.90
N GLU A 113 8.22 -3.26 2.96
CA GLU A 113 8.41 -2.70 4.30
C GLU A 113 9.45 -1.58 4.31
N ASN A 114 9.18 -0.53 5.09
CA ASN A 114 10.06 0.61 5.33
C ASN A 114 10.48 1.39 4.07
N VAL A 115 9.70 1.30 2.99
CA VAL A 115 9.91 2.15 1.82
C VAL A 115 9.56 3.59 2.15
N VAL A 116 10.40 4.53 1.70
CA VAL A 116 10.15 5.97 1.80
C VAL A 116 9.94 6.55 0.41
N VAL A 117 8.75 7.07 0.13
CA VAL A 117 8.45 7.82 -1.08
C VAL A 117 8.64 9.30 -0.81
N GLY A 118 9.62 9.93 -1.44
CA GLY A 118 10.01 11.33 -1.27
C GLY A 118 8.90 12.31 -1.68
N ALA A 119 9.04 13.56 -1.21
CA ALA A 119 8.05 14.59 -1.49
C ALA A 119 7.87 14.83 -3.00
N GLY A 120 6.62 14.87 -3.46
CA GLY A 120 6.27 15.06 -4.87
C GLY A 120 6.66 13.93 -5.82
N ALA A 121 7.23 12.83 -5.32
CA ALA A 121 7.56 11.67 -6.15
C ALA A 121 6.30 10.95 -6.65
N LYS A 122 6.44 10.23 -7.76
CA LYS A 122 5.35 9.44 -8.35
C LYS A 122 5.78 7.98 -8.45
N VAL A 123 4.91 7.07 -7.99
CA VAL A 123 5.15 5.62 -8.07
C VAL A 123 3.93 4.95 -8.69
N GLY A 124 4.16 4.22 -9.78
CA GLY A 124 3.11 3.51 -10.52
C GLY A 124 2.28 4.38 -11.44
N GLY A 125 1.15 3.88 -11.89
CA GLY A 125 0.27 4.52 -12.87
C GLY A 125 -1.03 3.76 -13.06
N ASP A 126 -1.60 3.80 -14.27
CA ASP A 126 -2.83 3.07 -14.63
C ASP A 126 -2.56 1.70 -15.27
N GLY A 127 -1.33 1.42 -15.62
CA GLY A 127 -0.88 0.20 -16.28
C GLY A 127 -0.48 -0.92 -15.31
N PRO A 128 0.55 -1.72 -15.65
CA PRO A 128 1.02 -2.82 -14.82
C PRO A 128 1.46 -2.37 -13.42
N ILE A 129 1.41 -3.29 -12.46
CA ILE A 129 1.71 -3.02 -11.05
C ILE A 129 3.20 -2.72 -10.88
N ALA A 130 3.51 -1.55 -10.31
CA ALA A 130 4.87 -1.23 -9.90
C ALA A 130 5.20 -1.88 -8.55
N HIS A 131 6.45 -2.24 -8.35
CA HIS A 131 6.92 -2.82 -7.10
C HIS A 131 8.20 -2.13 -6.63
N VAL A 132 8.24 -1.77 -5.34
CA VAL A 132 9.43 -1.22 -4.69
C VAL A 132 9.84 -2.12 -3.54
N GLY A 133 11.09 -2.59 -3.55
CA GLY A 133 11.64 -3.50 -2.55
C GLY A 133 11.84 -2.86 -1.18
N THR A 134 12.06 -3.71 -0.17
CA THR A 134 12.16 -3.35 1.25
C THR A 134 13.26 -2.35 1.54
N GLY A 135 12.96 -1.35 2.38
CA GLY A 135 13.93 -0.39 2.92
C GLY A 135 14.45 0.64 1.93
N LEU A 136 13.88 0.70 0.72
CA LEU A 136 14.33 1.60 -0.33
C LEU A 136 13.75 3.01 -0.17
N THR A 137 14.47 3.98 -0.72
CA THR A 137 14.02 5.37 -0.81
C THR A 137 13.82 5.77 -2.27
N ILE A 138 12.63 6.27 -2.59
CA ILE A 138 12.35 6.96 -3.85
C ILE A 138 12.55 8.44 -3.58
N GLY A 139 13.54 9.04 -4.23
CA GLY A 139 13.94 10.44 -4.00
C GLY A 139 12.82 11.44 -4.30
N ALA A 140 12.94 12.65 -3.75
CA ALA A 140 11.94 13.69 -3.98
C ALA A 140 11.79 13.99 -5.49
N GLY A 141 10.55 14.14 -5.97
CA GLY A 141 10.26 14.40 -7.37
C GLY A 141 10.61 13.28 -8.35
N ALA A 142 11.14 12.15 -7.88
CA ALA A 142 11.45 10.99 -8.73
C ALA A 142 10.18 10.33 -9.28
N THR A 143 10.33 9.62 -10.38
CA THR A 143 9.22 8.89 -11.01
C THR A 143 9.59 7.42 -11.20
N VAL A 144 8.83 6.55 -10.60
CA VAL A 144 8.83 5.10 -10.85
C VAL A 144 7.62 4.80 -11.72
N LYS A 145 7.84 4.37 -12.95
CA LYS A 145 6.75 4.09 -13.88
C LYS A 145 5.97 2.82 -13.51
N GLU A 146 4.81 2.71 -14.09
CA GLU A 146 4.00 1.50 -14.02
C GLU A 146 4.77 0.28 -14.52
N GLY A 147 4.61 -0.85 -13.85
CA GLY A 147 5.29 -2.11 -14.15
C GLY A 147 6.76 -2.18 -13.72
N ALA A 148 7.37 -1.08 -13.28
CA ALA A 148 8.74 -1.06 -12.83
C ALA A 148 8.94 -1.92 -11.56
N LYS A 149 10.07 -2.63 -11.51
CA LYS A 149 10.51 -3.42 -10.34
C LYS A 149 11.78 -2.80 -9.79
N VAL A 150 11.68 -2.12 -8.66
CA VAL A 150 12.75 -1.33 -8.06
C VAL A 150 13.41 -2.13 -6.94
N PHE A 151 14.70 -2.39 -7.06
CA PHE A 151 15.52 -3.14 -6.09
C PHE A 151 16.65 -2.30 -5.48
N ASP A 152 16.82 -1.05 -5.95
CA ASP A 152 17.79 -0.08 -5.43
C ASP A 152 17.08 1.26 -5.23
N SER A 153 17.59 2.08 -4.30
CA SER A 153 17.02 3.42 -4.06
C SER A 153 17.16 4.32 -5.29
N VAL A 154 16.10 5.08 -5.57
CA VAL A 154 16.00 6.00 -6.71
C VAL A 154 16.37 7.40 -6.25
N LYS A 155 17.24 8.09 -6.97
CA LYS A 155 17.70 9.43 -6.62
C LYS A 155 16.61 10.47 -6.86
N GLU A 156 16.82 11.65 -6.27
CA GLU A 156 15.95 12.80 -6.49
C GLU A 156 15.81 13.16 -7.97
N GLY A 157 14.57 13.34 -8.44
CA GLY A 157 14.24 13.66 -9.82
C GLY A 157 14.53 12.58 -10.86
N GLU A 158 15.01 11.42 -10.45
CA GLU A 158 15.32 10.29 -11.35
C GLU A 158 14.03 9.61 -11.84
N GLU A 159 14.09 9.08 -13.06
CA GLU A 159 13.00 8.28 -13.64
C GLU A 159 13.45 6.83 -13.83
N VAL A 160 12.62 5.88 -13.38
CA VAL A 160 12.83 4.43 -13.49
C VAL A 160 11.63 3.80 -14.20
N CYS A 161 11.95 2.88 -15.16
CA CYS A 161 10.98 2.17 -15.98
C CYS A 161 11.01 0.66 -15.68
#